data_03c53315ac4fa1be3142d2c7abcbf160
#
_entry.id   03c53315ac4fa1be3142d2c7abcbf160
#
_cell.length_a   1.000
_cell.length_b   1.000
_cell.length_c   1.000
_cell.angle_alpha   90.00
_cell.angle_beta   90.00
_cell.angle_gamma   90.00
#
_symmetry.space_group_name_H-M   'P 1'
#
loop_
_entity.id
_entity.type
_entity.pdbx_description
1 polymer ?
#
loop_
_entity_poly.entity_id
_entity_poly.type
_entity_poly.pdbx_seq_one_letter_code
_entity_poly.pdbx_strand_id
1 'polypeptide(L)'
;MLESRENPVIVTGHTRVEACKSLGWKEIPDENIAYCDGLTEDEIKAYRIADNKTGEISTWNISMLKSEVKSIGKLDMSKFGCDFKSKDLPSGAHILNNNRGWNMDICCRDDCTGTYELPPLEPCDVKPHDLISFNFCKTATDFNCGVHFCIDDYQFERVWNEPHKYVDLLKKFECVVCPDFSVYIDMPYPMKIWNIYRSRALGFFWQSQGIKVVPNVTWSDVSSFPYCFDSLPQGETIFISTVGVTRDKEARAGAIAGFSKALEATKPKRVLLLGDALDVDFGDIEVCNYKPSSFKRG
;
A
#
# COMPACT_ATOMS: atom_id res chain seq x y z
N MET A 1 27.67 -24.87 -14.10
CA MET A 1 27.54 -26.10 -14.89
C MET A 1 28.21 -25.90 -16.23
N LEU A 2 28.98 -26.86 -16.70
CA LEU A 2 29.66 -26.85 -18.00
C LEU A 2 29.08 -27.95 -18.90
N GLU A 3 29.20 -27.80 -20.21
CA GLU A 3 28.70 -28.74 -21.21
C GLU A 3 29.40 -30.10 -21.05
N SER A 4 30.72 -30.13 -21.08
CA SER A 4 31.53 -31.31 -20.83
C SER A 4 32.97 -30.91 -20.42
N ARG A 5 33.80 -31.89 -20.01
CA ARG A 5 35.23 -31.68 -19.75
C ARG A 5 36.02 -31.36 -21.02
N GLU A 6 35.63 -31.95 -22.14
CA GLU A 6 36.27 -31.74 -23.44
C GLU A 6 35.84 -30.44 -24.10
N ASN A 7 34.61 -30.00 -23.84
CA ASN A 7 34.07 -28.73 -24.32
C ASN A 7 33.52 -27.89 -23.15
N PRO A 8 34.37 -27.09 -22.48
CA PRO A 8 34.00 -26.35 -21.26
C PRO A 8 33.16 -25.12 -21.53
N VAL A 9 32.12 -25.22 -22.30
CA VAL A 9 31.15 -24.16 -22.52
C VAL A 9 30.24 -24.03 -21.29
N ILE A 10 30.09 -22.79 -20.79
CA ILE A 10 29.24 -22.54 -19.63
C ILE A 10 27.76 -22.69 -20.04
N VAL A 11 27.09 -23.68 -19.47
CA VAL A 11 25.66 -23.89 -19.67
C VAL A 11 24.86 -22.98 -18.75
N THR A 12 25.18 -22.95 -17.45
CA THR A 12 24.58 -22.04 -16.45
C THR A 12 25.64 -21.61 -15.43
N GLY A 13 25.39 -20.49 -14.74
CA GLY A 13 26.28 -19.95 -13.70
C GLY A 13 27.26 -18.89 -14.19
N HIS A 14 26.99 -18.23 -15.31
CA HIS A 14 27.83 -17.14 -15.85
C HIS A 14 28.13 -16.07 -14.80
N THR A 15 27.14 -15.64 -14.03
CA THR A 15 27.29 -14.65 -12.95
C THR A 15 28.23 -15.10 -11.85
N ARG A 16 28.20 -16.40 -11.50
CA ARG A 16 29.12 -16.98 -10.50
C ARG A 16 30.56 -16.97 -11.01
N VAL A 17 30.77 -17.30 -12.27
CA VAL A 17 32.09 -17.25 -12.91
C VAL A 17 32.63 -15.81 -12.93
N GLU A 18 31.82 -14.84 -13.28
CA GLU A 18 32.21 -13.42 -13.23
C GLU A 18 32.52 -12.96 -11.80
N ALA A 19 31.76 -13.39 -10.81
CA ALA A 19 32.05 -13.13 -9.40
C ALA A 19 33.40 -13.72 -8.98
N CYS A 20 33.69 -14.98 -9.33
CA CYS A 20 34.98 -15.60 -9.05
C CYS A 20 36.14 -14.84 -9.70
N LYS A 21 35.99 -14.41 -10.94
CA LYS A 21 36.98 -13.56 -11.63
C LYS A 21 37.20 -12.23 -10.89
N SER A 22 36.12 -11.59 -10.45
CA SER A 22 36.17 -10.32 -9.71
C SER A 22 36.85 -10.46 -8.35
N LEU A 23 36.76 -11.64 -7.74
CA LEU A 23 37.45 -12.01 -6.49
C LEU A 23 38.92 -12.43 -6.73
N GLY A 24 39.40 -12.42 -7.97
CA GLY A 24 40.79 -12.75 -8.31
C GLY A 24 41.07 -14.25 -8.39
N TRP A 25 40.05 -15.09 -8.48
CA TRP A 25 40.25 -16.53 -8.67
C TRP A 25 40.82 -16.80 -10.05
N LYS A 26 41.88 -17.61 -10.09
CA LYS A 26 42.53 -18.00 -11.34
C LYS A 26 41.92 -19.27 -11.95
N GLU A 27 41.32 -20.10 -11.10
CA GLU A 27 40.66 -21.35 -11.50
C GLU A 27 39.50 -21.64 -10.54
N ILE A 28 38.51 -22.40 -11.01
CA ILE A 28 37.41 -22.91 -10.20
C ILE A 28 37.71 -24.38 -9.95
N PRO A 29 37.78 -24.84 -8.67
CA PRO A 29 37.99 -26.23 -8.37
C PRO A 29 36.95 -27.16 -9.01
N ASP A 30 37.40 -28.31 -9.51
CA ASP A 30 36.54 -29.27 -10.26
C ASP A 30 35.33 -29.76 -9.42
N GLU A 31 35.53 -29.86 -8.11
CA GLU A 31 34.45 -30.19 -7.15
C GLU A 31 33.28 -29.20 -7.11
N ASN A 32 33.50 -27.98 -7.58
CA ASN A 32 32.49 -26.91 -7.68
C ASN A 32 31.88 -26.82 -9.07
N ILE A 33 32.21 -27.75 -9.98
CA ILE A 33 31.75 -27.80 -11.35
C ILE A 33 30.86 -29.05 -11.55
N ALA A 34 29.66 -28.82 -12.07
CA ALA A 34 28.81 -29.90 -12.55
C ALA A 34 28.87 -29.96 -14.08
N TYR A 35 29.02 -31.16 -14.62
CA TYR A 35 29.08 -31.38 -16.06
C TYR A 35 27.75 -31.93 -16.58
N CYS A 36 27.41 -31.56 -17.81
CA CYS A 36 26.21 -32.04 -18.50
C CYS A 36 26.49 -33.31 -19.35
N ASP A 37 27.45 -34.12 -18.94
CA ASP A 37 27.82 -35.35 -19.66
C ASP A 37 26.59 -36.24 -19.88
N GLY A 38 26.34 -36.62 -21.13
CA GLY A 38 25.21 -37.49 -21.51
C GLY A 38 23.90 -36.73 -21.85
N LEU A 39 23.86 -35.41 -21.76
CA LEU A 39 22.73 -34.64 -22.25
C LEU A 39 22.87 -34.33 -23.74
N THR A 40 21.75 -34.35 -24.47
CA THR A 40 21.66 -33.92 -25.85
C THR A 40 21.69 -32.39 -25.94
N GLU A 41 22.00 -31.82 -27.12
CA GLU A 41 21.99 -30.39 -27.33
C GLU A 41 20.63 -29.73 -26.97
N ASP A 42 19.54 -30.42 -27.23
CA ASP A 42 18.20 -29.89 -26.96
C ASP A 42 17.88 -29.92 -25.45
N GLU A 43 18.36 -30.92 -24.74
CA GLU A 43 18.28 -30.97 -23.26
C GLU A 43 19.13 -29.88 -22.62
N ILE A 44 20.33 -29.61 -23.15
CA ILE A 44 21.18 -28.48 -22.68
C ILE A 44 20.48 -27.14 -22.92
N LYS A 45 19.85 -26.94 -24.07
CA LYS A 45 19.06 -25.75 -24.37
C LYS A 45 17.85 -25.61 -23.44
N ALA A 46 17.12 -26.71 -23.23
CA ALA A 46 15.99 -26.73 -22.28
C ALA A 46 16.42 -26.40 -20.86
N TYR A 47 17.57 -26.93 -20.42
CA TYR A 47 18.13 -26.66 -19.12
C TYR A 47 18.46 -25.17 -18.93
N ARG A 48 19.09 -24.52 -19.94
CA ARG A 48 19.36 -23.07 -19.90
C ARG A 48 18.08 -22.25 -19.74
N ILE A 49 17.04 -22.63 -20.47
CA ILE A 49 15.73 -21.93 -20.40
C ILE A 49 15.11 -22.12 -19.00
N ALA A 50 15.15 -23.34 -18.46
CA ALA A 50 14.58 -23.66 -17.15
C ALA A 50 15.33 -22.95 -16.01
N ASP A 51 16.66 -22.88 -16.04
CA ASP A 51 17.48 -22.19 -15.05
C ASP A 51 17.16 -20.68 -15.01
N ASN A 52 17.10 -20.05 -16.18
CA ASN A 52 16.71 -18.65 -16.29
C ASN A 52 15.26 -18.42 -15.81
N LYS A 53 14.33 -19.31 -16.18
CA LYS A 53 12.93 -19.19 -15.77
C LYS A 53 12.75 -19.34 -14.27
N THR A 54 13.50 -20.21 -13.63
CA THR A 54 13.50 -20.36 -12.17
C THR A 54 13.95 -19.07 -11.46
N GLY A 55 14.94 -18.38 -12.04
CA GLY A 55 15.39 -17.06 -11.56
C GLY A 55 14.32 -15.96 -11.68
N GLU A 56 13.50 -16.01 -12.74
CA GLU A 56 12.38 -15.07 -12.95
C GLU A 56 11.20 -15.31 -11.98
N ILE A 57 10.98 -16.56 -11.56
CA ILE A 57 9.87 -16.93 -10.67
C ILE A 57 10.22 -16.64 -9.20
N SER A 58 11.52 -16.65 -8.85
CA SER A 58 11.95 -16.38 -7.48
C SER A 58 11.86 -14.89 -7.17
N THR A 59 11.00 -14.54 -6.24
CA THR A 59 10.91 -13.18 -5.69
C THR A 59 11.59 -13.13 -4.31
N TRP A 60 12.34 -12.05 -4.05
CA TRP A 60 12.91 -11.82 -2.74
C TRP A 60 11.82 -11.37 -1.75
N ASN A 61 11.73 -12.02 -0.60
CA ASN A 61 11.03 -11.42 0.53
C ASN A 61 11.89 -10.24 1.05
N ILE A 62 11.57 -9.03 0.60
CA ILE A 62 12.37 -7.83 0.86
C ILE A 62 12.47 -7.51 2.36
N SER A 63 11.44 -7.81 3.15
CA SER A 63 11.46 -7.56 4.60
C SER A 63 12.44 -8.51 5.31
N MET A 64 12.45 -9.77 4.96
CA MET A 64 13.42 -10.75 5.47
C MET A 64 14.85 -10.42 4.99
N LEU A 65 15.02 -10.11 3.71
CA LEU A 65 16.32 -9.74 3.15
C LEU A 65 16.90 -8.49 3.84
N LYS A 66 16.10 -7.45 4.07
CA LYS A 66 16.52 -6.26 4.83
C LYS A 66 16.92 -6.60 6.27
N SER A 67 16.20 -7.51 6.91
CA SER A 67 16.52 -7.97 8.27
C SER A 67 17.84 -8.72 8.30
N GLU A 68 18.08 -9.62 7.35
CA GLU A 68 19.33 -10.37 7.24
C GLU A 68 20.52 -9.46 6.92
N VAL A 69 20.38 -8.56 5.94
CA VAL A 69 21.44 -7.60 5.60
C VAL A 69 21.78 -6.69 6.79
N LYS A 70 20.80 -6.28 7.60
CA LYS A 70 21.06 -5.53 8.85
C LYS A 70 21.84 -6.34 9.88
N SER A 71 21.67 -7.68 9.90
CA SER A 71 22.38 -8.57 10.84
C SER A 71 23.86 -8.76 10.48
N ILE A 72 24.23 -8.50 9.23
CA ILE A 72 25.61 -8.66 8.69
C ILE A 72 26.50 -7.44 9.00
N GLY A 73 26.32 -6.77 10.10
CA GLY A 73 26.81 -5.46 10.54
C GLY A 73 28.29 -5.05 10.29
N LYS A 74 29.13 -5.87 9.65
CA LYS A 74 30.54 -5.57 9.35
C LYS A 74 30.91 -5.60 7.87
N LEU A 75 29.99 -6.04 7.01
CA LEU A 75 30.23 -6.16 5.58
C LEU A 75 29.47 -5.05 4.85
N ASP A 76 30.14 -4.34 3.95
CA ASP A 76 29.50 -3.36 3.08
C ASP A 76 28.71 -4.09 1.98
N MET A 77 27.45 -4.35 2.25
CA MET A 77 26.57 -5.09 1.35
C MET A 77 26.23 -4.34 0.06
N SER A 78 26.54 -3.03 -0.03
CA SER A 78 26.38 -2.25 -1.26
C SER A 78 27.29 -2.78 -2.38
N LYS A 79 28.46 -3.33 -2.03
CA LYS A 79 29.39 -3.95 -2.98
C LYS A 79 28.85 -5.23 -3.63
N PHE A 80 27.80 -5.81 -3.03
CA PHE A 80 27.13 -7.01 -3.54
C PHE A 80 25.76 -6.71 -4.17
N GLY A 81 25.50 -5.43 -4.49
CA GLY A 81 24.23 -5.01 -5.07
C GLY A 81 23.06 -4.96 -4.08
N CYS A 82 23.34 -5.09 -2.78
CA CYS A 82 22.33 -5.02 -1.70
C CYS A 82 22.34 -3.63 -1.06
N ASP A 83 22.32 -2.57 -1.86
CA ASP A 83 22.13 -1.20 -1.37
C ASP A 83 20.64 -0.88 -1.30
N PHE A 84 20.07 -0.99 -0.11
CA PHE A 84 18.64 -0.70 0.15
C PHE A 84 18.35 0.80 0.37
N LYS A 85 19.20 1.69 -0.10
CA LYS A 85 18.79 3.07 -0.29
C LYS A 85 17.70 3.08 -1.34
N SER A 86 16.62 3.76 -1.08
CA SER A 86 15.30 3.81 -1.73
C SER A 86 15.23 3.83 -3.29
N LYS A 87 16.29 3.45 -4.00
CA LYS A 87 16.37 3.45 -5.46
C LYS A 87 16.71 2.11 -6.12
N ASP A 88 17.14 1.12 -5.33
CA ASP A 88 17.67 -0.11 -5.91
C ASP A 88 16.91 -1.32 -5.40
N LEU A 89 15.84 -1.65 -6.10
CA LEU A 89 15.25 -2.97 -6.08
C LEU A 89 15.89 -3.81 -7.21
N PRO A 90 16.08 -5.13 -7.04
CA PRO A 90 16.80 -5.96 -8.01
C PRO A 90 16.23 -5.82 -9.41
N SER A 91 17.10 -5.74 -10.41
CA SER A 91 16.81 -5.49 -11.84
C SER A 91 16.00 -6.59 -12.55
N GLY A 92 15.33 -7.47 -11.83
CA GLY A 92 14.41 -8.48 -12.38
C GLY A 92 12.94 -8.08 -12.39
N ALA A 93 12.56 -7.03 -11.68
CA ALA A 93 11.19 -6.58 -11.65
C ALA A 93 11.00 -5.37 -12.56
N HIS A 94 10.57 -5.59 -13.80
CA HIS A 94 10.08 -4.53 -14.70
C HIS A 94 8.99 -3.65 -14.04
N ILE A 95 8.39 -4.13 -12.95
CA ILE A 95 7.39 -3.46 -12.13
C ILE A 95 7.97 -2.23 -11.42
N LEU A 96 9.24 -2.22 -11.05
CA LEU A 96 9.83 -1.21 -10.16
C LEU A 96 10.28 0.08 -10.84
N ASN A 97 10.55 0.05 -12.14
CA ASN A 97 10.85 1.26 -12.91
C ASN A 97 9.59 2.11 -13.22
N ASN A 98 8.39 1.53 -13.09
CA ASN A 98 7.10 2.20 -13.24
C ASN A 98 6.42 2.55 -11.90
N ASN A 99 7.12 2.43 -10.79
CA ASN A 99 6.56 2.53 -9.44
C ASN A 99 6.00 3.92 -9.07
N ARG A 100 6.38 4.95 -9.82
CA ARG A 100 5.96 6.34 -9.53
C ARG A 100 4.44 6.60 -9.60
N GLY A 101 3.66 5.69 -10.20
CA GLY A 101 2.20 5.84 -10.29
C GLY A 101 1.42 4.85 -9.43
N TRP A 102 2.04 3.74 -9.00
CA TRP A 102 1.34 2.63 -8.34
C TRP A 102 1.71 2.44 -6.87
N ASN A 103 2.83 3.03 -6.41
CA ASN A 103 3.29 3.01 -5.02
C ASN A 103 3.33 1.60 -4.40
N MET A 104 3.80 0.60 -5.14
CA MET A 104 3.88 -0.78 -4.64
C MET A 104 4.93 -0.98 -3.53
N ASP A 105 5.73 0.04 -3.28
CA ASP A 105 6.69 0.10 -2.18
C ASP A 105 6.05 0.39 -0.82
N ILE A 106 4.84 0.98 -0.82
CA ILE A 106 4.11 1.26 0.43
C ILE A 106 3.12 0.16 0.81
N CYS A 107 2.66 -0.63 -0.15
CA CYS A 107 1.80 -1.80 0.05
C CYS A 107 1.94 -2.74 -1.15
N CYS A 108 2.27 -3.98 -0.93
CA CYS A 108 2.35 -5.01 -1.97
C CYS A 108 1.17 -6.00 -1.86
N ARG A 109 1.06 -6.92 -2.81
CA ARG A 109 -0.02 -7.90 -2.84
C ARG A 109 -0.06 -8.78 -1.58
N ASP A 110 1.11 -9.15 -1.07
CA ASP A 110 1.21 -10.05 0.09
C ASP A 110 0.73 -9.39 1.40
N ASP A 111 0.64 -8.05 1.42
CA ASP A 111 0.09 -7.29 2.53
C ASP A 111 -1.45 -7.19 2.46
N CYS A 112 -2.05 -7.44 1.30
CA CYS A 112 -3.46 -7.26 1.04
C CYS A 112 -4.31 -8.43 1.54
N THR A 113 -5.57 -8.16 1.89
CA THR A 113 -6.52 -9.13 2.43
C THR A 113 -7.90 -9.00 1.77
N GLY A 114 -8.79 -9.94 2.08
CA GLY A 114 -10.17 -9.93 1.59
C GLY A 114 -10.33 -10.41 0.16
N THR A 115 -11.56 -10.30 -0.33
CA THR A 115 -11.94 -10.78 -1.67
C THR A 115 -11.36 -9.91 -2.78
N TYR A 116 -11.17 -8.63 -2.49
CA TYR A 116 -10.71 -7.63 -3.46
C TYR A 116 -9.22 -7.30 -3.32
N GLU A 117 -8.48 -8.09 -2.52
CA GLU A 117 -7.04 -7.87 -2.27
C GLU A 117 -6.75 -6.41 -1.89
N LEU A 118 -7.46 -5.90 -0.87
CA LEU A 118 -7.30 -4.53 -0.39
C LEU A 118 -6.33 -4.47 0.80
N PRO A 119 -5.56 -3.38 0.93
CA PRO A 119 -4.70 -3.16 2.10
C PRO A 119 -5.54 -3.12 3.38
N PRO A 120 -5.23 -3.95 4.41
CA PRO A 120 -5.92 -3.93 5.68
C PRO A 120 -5.51 -2.69 6.49
N LEU A 121 -6.39 -2.28 7.38
CA LEU A 121 -6.12 -1.24 8.36
C LEU A 121 -6.23 -1.81 9.77
N GLU A 122 -5.36 -1.39 10.66
CA GLU A 122 -5.48 -1.70 12.07
C GLU A 122 -6.58 -0.85 12.73
N PRO A 123 -7.33 -1.40 13.68
CA PRO A 123 -8.30 -0.64 14.45
C PRO A 123 -7.63 0.53 15.20
N CYS A 124 -8.32 1.67 15.29
CA CYS A 124 -7.78 2.87 15.92
C CYS A 124 -8.82 3.49 16.86
N ASP A 125 -8.55 3.54 18.17
CA ASP A 125 -9.42 4.20 19.13
C ASP A 125 -8.93 5.63 19.38
N VAL A 126 -9.61 6.61 18.77
CA VAL A 126 -9.32 8.04 18.87
C VAL A 126 -10.61 8.85 18.89
N LYS A 127 -10.54 10.00 19.59
CA LYS A 127 -11.62 10.97 19.66
C LYS A 127 -11.04 12.38 19.61
N PRO A 128 -10.60 12.85 18.42
CA PRO A 128 -10.06 14.19 18.29
C PRO A 128 -11.13 15.24 18.66
N HIS A 129 -10.71 16.36 19.25
CA HIS A 129 -11.66 17.43 19.62
C HIS A 129 -12.15 18.20 18.38
N ASP A 130 -11.38 18.19 17.29
CA ASP A 130 -11.74 18.83 16.02
C ASP A 130 -11.13 18.06 14.83
N LEU A 131 -11.65 18.35 13.62
CA LEU A 131 -11.15 17.83 12.36
C LEU A 131 -10.78 18.98 11.44
N ILE A 132 -9.56 18.96 10.92
CA ILE A 132 -9.11 19.95 9.94
C ILE A 132 -8.89 19.32 8.56
N SER A 133 -9.14 20.10 7.52
CA SER A 133 -8.84 19.68 6.15
C SER A 133 -7.32 19.60 5.92
N PHE A 134 -6.86 18.62 5.17
CA PHE A 134 -5.46 18.45 4.77
C PHE A 134 -4.84 19.73 4.19
N ASN A 135 -5.61 20.59 3.54
CA ASN A 135 -5.12 21.86 2.99
C ASN A 135 -4.55 22.79 4.05
N PHE A 136 -5.00 22.67 5.29
CA PHE A 136 -4.58 23.53 6.41
C PHE A 136 -3.46 22.92 7.26
N CYS A 137 -3.05 21.67 7.01
CA CYS A 137 -2.05 20.97 7.84
C CYS A 137 -0.71 21.71 7.96
N LYS A 138 -0.27 22.40 6.89
CA LYS A 138 1.00 23.12 6.88
C LYS A 138 0.98 24.40 7.71
N THR A 139 -0.19 24.98 7.90
CA THR A 139 -0.40 26.25 8.64
C THR A 139 -1.04 26.03 10.00
N ALA A 140 -1.32 24.78 10.35
CA ALA A 140 -1.91 24.43 11.64
C ALA A 140 -0.97 24.78 12.79
N THR A 141 -1.54 25.32 13.84
CA THR A 141 -0.86 25.61 15.13
C THR A 141 -1.33 24.69 16.24
N ASP A 142 -2.51 24.10 16.09
CA ASP A 142 -3.04 23.05 16.96
C ASP A 142 -2.95 21.71 16.26
N PHE A 143 -2.33 20.75 16.92
CA PHE A 143 -2.12 19.39 16.44
C PHE A 143 -2.95 18.34 17.21
N ASN A 144 -3.71 18.76 18.25
CA ASN A 144 -4.62 17.86 18.97
C ASN A 144 -5.92 17.62 18.21
N CYS A 145 -5.89 17.69 16.90
CA CYS A 145 -7.03 17.48 15.99
C CYS A 145 -6.72 16.38 14.98
N GLY A 146 -7.76 15.86 14.35
CA GLY A 146 -7.65 14.90 13.26
C GLY A 146 -7.55 15.60 11.90
N VAL A 147 -6.88 14.96 10.95
CA VAL A 147 -6.79 15.44 9.56
C VAL A 147 -7.76 14.66 8.69
N HIS A 148 -8.60 15.35 7.91
CA HIS A 148 -9.47 14.73 6.91
C HIS A 148 -9.15 15.19 5.49
N PHE A 149 -9.60 14.42 4.48
CA PHE A 149 -9.37 14.67 3.06
C PHE A 149 -10.68 14.87 2.27
N CYS A 150 -11.79 15.20 2.94
CA CYS A 150 -13.07 15.50 2.28
C CYS A 150 -13.01 16.87 1.59
N ILE A 151 -12.23 16.94 0.54
CA ILE A 151 -11.99 18.05 -0.39
C ILE A 151 -11.81 17.44 -1.78
N ASP A 152 -11.78 18.27 -2.83
CA ASP A 152 -11.59 17.74 -4.19
C ASP A 152 -10.28 16.96 -4.34
N ASP A 153 -10.32 15.80 -5.01
CA ASP A 153 -9.20 14.85 -5.15
C ASP A 153 -7.91 15.53 -5.61
N TYR A 154 -7.98 16.45 -6.58
CA TYR A 154 -6.80 17.14 -7.13
C TYR A 154 -6.02 17.93 -6.07
N GLN A 155 -6.66 18.33 -4.97
CA GLN A 155 -6.02 19.10 -3.90
C GLN A 155 -5.12 18.24 -3.02
N PHE A 156 -5.38 16.94 -2.94
CA PHE A 156 -4.58 16.00 -2.15
C PHE A 156 -3.95 14.86 -2.96
N GLU A 157 -4.14 14.80 -4.27
CA GLU A 157 -3.47 13.82 -5.15
C GLU A 157 -1.95 13.75 -4.91
N ARG A 158 -1.37 14.83 -4.44
CA ARG A 158 0.04 14.92 -4.06
C ARG A 158 0.47 13.96 -2.93
N VAL A 159 -0.45 13.49 -2.07
CA VAL A 159 -0.11 12.49 -1.03
C VAL A 159 0.04 11.11 -1.64
N TRP A 160 -0.66 10.82 -2.73
CA TRP A 160 -0.46 9.61 -3.51
C TRP A 160 0.83 9.68 -4.34
N ASN A 161 1.10 10.82 -4.95
CA ASN A 161 2.29 11.01 -5.80
C ASN A 161 3.60 10.98 -4.99
N GLU A 162 3.60 11.43 -3.74
CA GLU A 162 4.77 11.53 -2.86
C GLU A 162 4.42 11.10 -1.42
N PRO A 163 4.04 9.82 -1.18
CA PRO A 163 3.49 9.39 0.12
C PRO A 163 4.47 9.59 1.29
N HIS A 164 5.74 9.38 1.08
CA HIS A 164 6.78 9.54 2.10
C HIS A 164 6.96 10.99 2.58
N LYS A 165 6.72 11.94 1.69
CA LYS A 165 6.95 13.38 1.95
C LYS A 165 6.06 13.96 3.05
N TYR A 166 4.89 13.37 3.25
CA TYR A 166 3.90 13.89 4.17
C TYR A 166 3.92 13.21 5.55
N VAL A 167 4.72 12.17 5.74
CA VAL A 167 4.79 11.39 6.99
C VAL A 167 5.11 12.28 8.20
N ASP A 168 6.18 13.09 8.11
CA ASP A 168 6.60 13.94 9.23
C ASP A 168 5.60 15.07 9.55
N LEU A 169 4.85 15.51 8.55
CA LEU A 169 3.77 16.48 8.74
C LEU A 169 2.58 15.84 9.46
N LEU A 170 2.14 14.68 8.96
CA LEU A 170 0.95 13.99 9.47
C LEU A 170 1.16 13.40 10.86
N LYS A 171 2.38 12.99 11.20
CA LYS A 171 2.75 12.53 12.55
C LYS A 171 2.53 13.54 13.67
N LYS A 172 2.41 14.81 13.34
CA LYS A 172 2.18 15.86 14.34
C LYS A 172 0.76 15.84 14.88
N PHE A 173 -0.20 15.33 14.11
CA PHE A 173 -1.61 15.37 14.43
C PHE A 173 -2.03 14.18 15.31
N GLU A 174 -3.11 14.35 16.06
CA GLU A 174 -3.65 13.30 16.92
C GLU A 174 -4.01 12.05 16.14
N CYS A 175 -4.64 12.23 14.97
CA CYS A 175 -4.95 11.16 14.02
C CYS A 175 -5.09 11.69 12.58
N VAL A 176 -5.10 10.76 11.64
CA VAL A 176 -5.30 11.04 10.22
C VAL A 176 -6.39 10.11 9.70
N VAL A 177 -7.37 10.65 9.02
CA VAL A 177 -8.40 9.87 8.31
C VAL A 177 -7.80 9.39 6.98
N CYS A 178 -8.09 8.17 6.55
CA CYS A 178 -7.71 7.72 5.22
C CYS A 178 -8.20 8.70 4.15
N PRO A 179 -7.43 8.95 3.09
CA PRO A 179 -7.82 9.86 2.02
C PRO A 179 -9.16 9.50 1.37
N ASP A 180 -9.98 10.51 1.15
CA ASP A 180 -11.32 10.35 0.60
C ASP A 180 -11.32 10.50 -0.93
N PHE A 181 -10.62 9.56 -1.61
CA PHE A 181 -10.68 9.51 -3.07
C PHE A 181 -12.09 9.21 -3.53
N SER A 182 -12.56 9.99 -4.48
CA SER A 182 -13.95 9.99 -4.94
C SER A 182 -14.42 8.64 -5.50
N VAL A 183 -15.61 8.21 -5.08
CA VAL A 183 -16.29 7.00 -5.53
C VAL A 183 -17.67 7.40 -6.05
N TYR A 184 -17.74 8.06 -7.22
CA TYR A 184 -19.01 8.52 -7.79
C TYR A 184 -19.80 7.38 -8.44
N ILE A 185 -21.13 7.51 -8.49
CA ILE A 185 -22.04 6.51 -9.07
C ILE A 185 -21.72 6.23 -10.54
N ASP A 186 -21.40 7.27 -11.30
CA ASP A 186 -21.11 7.22 -12.74
C ASP A 186 -19.66 6.83 -13.07
N MET A 187 -18.80 6.63 -12.08
CA MET A 187 -17.45 6.12 -12.32
C MET A 187 -17.45 4.67 -12.77
N PRO A 188 -16.59 4.28 -13.75
CA PRO A 188 -16.32 2.89 -14.06
C PRO A 188 -15.87 2.09 -12.84
N TYR A 189 -16.35 0.85 -12.72
CA TYR A 189 -16.05 -0.04 -11.61
C TYR A 189 -14.55 -0.17 -11.23
N PRO A 190 -13.61 -0.36 -12.20
CA PRO A 190 -12.18 -0.41 -11.87
C PRO A 190 -11.63 0.87 -11.23
N MET A 191 -12.17 2.02 -11.61
CA MET A 191 -11.75 3.31 -11.02
C MET A 191 -12.21 3.44 -9.57
N LYS A 192 -13.43 2.96 -9.25
CA LYS A 192 -13.95 2.94 -7.88
C LYS A 192 -13.07 2.07 -6.98
N ILE A 193 -12.77 0.84 -7.40
CA ILE A 193 -11.86 -0.06 -6.64
C ILE A 193 -10.47 0.54 -6.51
N TRP A 194 -9.92 1.13 -7.58
CA TRP A 194 -8.62 1.79 -7.53
C TRP A 194 -8.58 2.92 -6.49
N ASN A 195 -9.64 3.71 -6.39
CA ASN A 195 -9.73 4.79 -5.40
C ASN A 195 -9.81 4.26 -3.97
N ILE A 196 -10.57 3.17 -3.74
CA ILE A 196 -10.58 2.48 -2.44
C ILE A 196 -9.19 1.91 -2.12
N TYR A 197 -8.53 1.25 -3.09
CA TYR A 197 -7.17 0.74 -2.90
C TYR A 197 -6.19 1.85 -2.50
N ARG A 198 -6.16 2.97 -3.23
CA ARG A 198 -5.26 4.12 -2.93
C ARG A 198 -5.47 4.66 -1.52
N SER A 199 -6.73 4.83 -1.13
CA SER A 199 -7.10 5.27 0.21
C SER A 199 -6.52 4.35 1.29
N ARG A 200 -6.75 3.04 1.13
CA ARG A 200 -6.29 2.02 2.06
C ARG A 200 -4.77 1.86 2.09
N ALA A 201 -4.11 1.88 0.92
CA ALA A 201 -2.66 1.77 0.80
C ALA A 201 -1.93 2.91 1.54
N LEU A 202 -2.43 4.14 1.42
CA LEU A 202 -1.90 5.28 2.17
C LEU A 202 -2.14 5.11 3.68
N GLY A 203 -3.34 4.67 4.08
CA GLY A 203 -3.64 4.42 5.48
C GLY A 203 -2.74 3.33 6.09
N PHE A 204 -2.61 2.19 5.42
CA PHE A 204 -1.73 1.09 5.78
C PHE A 204 -0.27 1.55 5.94
N PHE A 205 0.23 2.28 4.93
CA PHE A 205 1.57 2.84 4.98
C PHE A 205 1.77 3.80 6.15
N TRP A 206 0.83 4.71 6.40
CA TRP A 206 0.93 5.66 7.51
C TRP A 206 0.87 4.96 8.87
N GLN A 207 0.06 3.90 9.02
CA GLN A 207 0.07 3.08 10.24
C GLN A 207 1.43 2.42 10.46
N SER A 208 2.07 1.89 9.41
CA SER A 208 3.43 1.34 9.49
C SER A 208 4.48 2.37 9.91
N GLN A 209 4.21 3.65 9.67
CA GLN A 209 5.05 4.77 10.13
C GLN A 209 4.72 5.24 11.56
N GLY A 210 3.75 4.61 12.24
CA GLY A 210 3.32 4.95 13.60
C GLY A 210 2.32 6.11 13.68
N ILE A 211 1.65 6.44 12.58
CA ILE A 211 0.54 7.41 12.57
C ILE A 211 -0.75 6.69 12.97
N LYS A 212 -1.55 7.30 13.85
CA LYS A 212 -2.90 6.82 14.16
C LYS A 212 -3.81 7.13 12.97
N VAL A 213 -4.26 6.09 12.27
CA VAL A 213 -5.09 6.25 11.07
C VAL A 213 -6.50 5.76 11.35
N VAL A 214 -7.48 6.61 11.07
CA VAL A 214 -8.90 6.28 11.15
C VAL A 214 -9.38 5.84 9.77
N PRO A 215 -10.00 4.65 9.64
CA PRO A 215 -10.58 4.19 8.39
C PRO A 215 -11.65 5.16 7.89
N ASN A 216 -11.52 5.63 6.66
CA ASN A 216 -12.59 6.33 5.96
C ASN A 216 -13.53 5.28 5.34
N VAL A 217 -14.78 5.28 5.76
CA VAL A 217 -15.80 4.38 5.25
C VAL A 217 -16.66 5.15 4.25
N THR A 218 -16.42 4.91 2.97
CA THR A 218 -17.08 5.58 1.85
C THR A 218 -17.71 4.56 0.91
N TRP A 219 -18.74 4.95 0.19
CA TRP A 219 -19.45 4.13 -0.81
C TRP A 219 -20.16 5.02 -1.83
N SER A 220 -20.61 4.45 -2.94
CA SER A 220 -21.45 5.15 -3.93
C SER A 220 -22.88 4.60 -3.92
N ASP A 221 -23.08 3.40 -4.39
CA ASP A 221 -24.36 2.70 -4.48
C ASP A 221 -24.25 1.26 -3.93
N VAL A 222 -25.34 0.52 -3.92
CA VAL A 222 -25.39 -0.86 -3.40
C VAL A 222 -24.35 -1.78 -4.06
N SER A 223 -24.04 -1.56 -5.32
CA SER A 223 -23.03 -2.36 -6.05
C SER A 223 -21.61 -2.14 -5.54
N SER A 224 -21.38 -1.03 -4.85
CA SER A 224 -20.07 -0.67 -4.30
C SER A 224 -19.77 -1.31 -2.94
N PHE A 225 -20.79 -1.72 -2.20
CA PHE A 225 -20.64 -2.24 -0.83
C PHE A 225 -19.65 -3.40 -0.70
N PRO A 226 -19.66 -4.40 -1.62
CA PRO A 226 -18.74 -5.54 -1.50
C PRO A 226 -17.27 -5.16 -1.43
N TYR A 227 -16.83 -4.16 -2.18
CA TYR A 227 -15.42 -3.73 -2.18
C TYR A 227 -15.15 -2.53 -1.27
N CYS A 228 -16.14 -1.68 -1.04
CA CYS A 228 -15.96 -0.54 -0.13
C CYS A 228 -15.79 -0.98 1.31
N PHE A 229 -16.48 -2.06 1.72
CA PHE A 229 -16.45 -2.55 3.10
C PHE A 229 -15.54 -3.78 3.29
N ASP A 230 -14.96 -4.33 2.21
CA ASP A 230 -14.02 -5.45 2.31
C ASP A 230 -12.77 -5.05 3.13
N SER A 231 -12.31 -5.96 3.98
CA SER A 231 -11.08 -5.78 4.78
C SER A 231 -11.03 -4.54 5.69
N LEU A 232 -12.19 -3.96 6.05
CA LEU A 232 -12.26 -2.91 7.06
C LEU A 232 -12.09 -3.49 8.46
N PRO A 233 -11.36 -2.81 9.36
CA PRO A 233 -11.26 -3.22 10.75
C PRO A 233 -12.60 -3.06 11.47
N GLN A 234 -12.79 -3.84 12.53
CA GLN A 234 -14.01 -3.83 13.34
C GLN A 234 -13.73 -3.32 14.75
N GLY A 235 -14.75 -2.77 15.38
CA GLY A 235 -14.82 -2.57 16.83
C GLY A 235 -14.35 -1.25 17.37
N GLU A 236 -13.68 -0.40 16.57
CA GLU A 236 -13.09 0.85 17.06
C GLU A 236 -13.67 2.08 16.34
N THR A 237 -12.88 3.14 16.17
CA THR A 237 -13.33 4.38 15.55
C THR A 237 -13.27 4.28 14.03
N ILE A 238 -14.36 4.69 13.36
CA ILE A 238 -14.41 4.91 11.91
C ILE A 238 -14.75 6.36 11.59
N PHE A 239 -14.50 6.77 10.37
CA PHE A 239 -14.89 8.08 9.86
C PHE A 239 -15.87 7.91 8.71
N ILE A 240 -16.92 8.74 8.70
CA ILE A 240 -17.89 8.84 7.61
C ILE A 240 -18.12 10.33 7.31
N SER A 241 -18.19 10.69 6.04
CA SER A 241 -18.53 12.04 5.60
C SER A 241 -19.89 12.06 4.89
N THR A 242 -20.71 13.04 5.24
CA THR A 242 -21.98 13.34 4.53
C THR A 242 -21.85 14.63 3.71
N VAL A 243 -20.64 15.17 3.57
CA VAL A 243 -20.37 16.36 2.77
C VAL A 243 -20.71 16.07 1.30
N GLY A 244 -21.58 16.89 0.71
CA GLY A 244 -22.02 16.74 -0.68
C GLY A 244 -23.25 15.85 -0.89
N VAL A 245 -23.65 15.00 0.06
CA VAL A 245 -24.77 14.05 -0.06
C VAL A 245 -26.13 14.71 0.17
N THR A 246 -26.19 15.83 0.88
CA THR A 246 -27.43 16.41 1.38
C THR A 246 -28.29 17.13 0.33
N ARG A 247 -27.77 17.33 -0.89
CA ARG A 247 -28.43 18.16 -1.93
C ARG A 247 -29.38 17.37 -2.84
N ASP A 248 -29.22 16.04 -2.93
CA ASP A 248 -30.01 15.18 -3.79
C ASP A 248 -30.73 14.10 -2.97
N LYS A 249 -32.06 13.92 -3.24
CA LYS A 249 -32.87 12.94 -2.52
C LYS A 249 -32.49 11.50 -2.80
N GLU A 250 -32.08 11.17 -4.02
CA GLU A 250 -31.65 9.79 -4.40
C GLU A 250 -30.27 9.49 -3.79
N ALA A 251 -29.34 10.44 -3.87
CA ALA A 251 -28.06 10.33 -3.20
C ALA A 251 -28.20 10.17 -1.68
N ARG A 252 -29.15 10.90 -1.06
CA ARG A 252 -29.46 10.78 0.38
C ARG A 252 -30.00 9.38 0.72
N ALA A 253 -30.93 8.83 -0.06
CA ALA A 253 -31.47 7.49 0.18
C ALA A 253 -30.39 6.42 0.05
N GLY A 254 -29.52 6.50 -0.97
CA GLY A 254 -28.38 5.62 -1.14
C GLY A 254 -27.37 5.72 0.01
N ALA A 255 -27.12 6.94 0.50
CA ALA A 255 -26.27 7.16 1.66
C ALA A 255 -26.83 6.48 2.91
N ILE A 256 -28.11 6.68 3.24
CA ILE A 256 -28.77 6.06 4.41
C ILE A 256 -28.69 4.53 4.33
N ALA A 257 -28.97 3.94 3.17
CA ALA A 257 -28.87 2.48 2.97
C ALA A 257 -27.44 1.98 3.21
N GLY A 258 -26.44 2.72 2.75
CA GLY A 258 -25.02 2.41 2.95
C GLY A 258 -24.59 2.52 4.42
N PHE A 259 -25.13 3.46 5.19
CA PHE A 259 -24.81 3.59 6.62
C PHE A 259 -25.11 2.29 7.39
N SER A 260 -26.28 1.73 7.24
CA SER A 260 -26.64 0.48 7.92
C SER A 260 -25.64 -0.64 7.59
N LYS A 261 -25.23 -0.75 6.33
CA LYS A 261 -24.24 -1.74 5.89
C LYS A 261 -22.83 -1.44 6.38
N ALA A 262 -22.45 -0.19 6.43
CA ALA A 262 -21.16 0.24 6.98
C ALA A 262 -21.05 -0.09 8.47
N LEU A 263 -22.10 0.21 9.24
CA LEU A 263 -22.16 -0.11 10.67
C LEU A 263 -22.18 -1.63 10.93
N GLU A 264 -22.91 -2.40 10.11
CA GLU A 264 -22.91 -3.87 10.17
C GLU A 264 -21.50 -4.45 9.90
N ALA A 265 -20.82 -3.95 8.90
CA ALA A 265 -19.50 -4.44 8.48
C ALA A 265 -18.41 -4.10 9.49
N THR A 266 -18.42 -2.89 10.05
CA THR A 266 -17.35 -2.37 10.92
C THR A 266 -17.64 -2.50 12.41
N LYS A 267 -18.90 -2.61 12.81
CA LYS A 267 -19.35 -2.69 14.23
C LYS A 267 -18.60 -1.70 15.13
N PRO A 268 -18.58 -0.42 14.79
CA PRO A 268 -17.70 0.53 15.43
C PRO A 268 -18.19 0.87 16.84
N LYS A 269 -17.26 1.21 17.75
CA LYS A 269 -17.61 1.88 19.02
C LYS A 269 -17.95 3.35 18.77
N ARG A 270 -17.27 3.96 17.80
CA ARG A 270 -17.35 5.41 17.55
C ARG A 270 -17.36 5.72 16.08
N VAL A 271 -18.20 6.66 15.70
CA VAL A 271 -18.21 7.26 14.36
C VAL A 271 -17.81 8.71 14.46
N LEU A 272 -16.74 9.09 13.76
CA LEU A 272 -16.42 10.49 13.49
C LEU A 272 -17.22 10.90 12.26
N LEU A 273 -18.27 11.68 12.45
CA LEU A 273 -19.19 12.10 11.39
C LEU A 273 -18.87 13.55 10.96
N LEU A 274 -18.42 13.73 9.73
CA LEU A 274 -18.20 15.05 9.16
C LEU A 274 -19.38 15.47 8.30
N GLY A 275 -20.08 16.51 8.70
CA GLY A 275 -21.28 17.04 8.03
C GLY A 275 -22.55 16.83 8.83
N ASP A 276 -23.71 16.82 8.14
CA ASP A 276 -24.99 16.71 8.81
C ASP A 276 -25.32 15.24 9.15
N ALA A 277 -25.83 15.03 10.35
CA ALA A 277 -26.41 13.74 10.71
C ALA A 277 -27.63 13.49 9.82
N LEU A 278 -27.59 12.41 9.05
CA LEU A 278 -28.77 11.91 8.33
C LEU A 278 -29.69 11.20 9.34
N ASP A 279 -30.95 10.92 8.93
CA ASP A 279 -31.90 10.17 9.75
C ASP A 279 -31.47 8.69 9.87
N VAL A 280 -30.30 8.46 10.51
CA VAL A 280 -29.68 7.15 10.71
C VAL A 280 -29.75 6.83 12.19
N ASP A 281 -30.22 5.63 12.51
CA ASP A 281 -30.16 5.09 13.87
C ASP A 281 -28.77 4.49 14.13
N PHE A 282 -28.02 5.09 15.03
CA PHE A 282 -26.70 4.63 15.43
C PHE A 282 -26.73 3.69 16.65
N GLY A 283 -27.93 3.46 17.28
CA GLY A 283 -28.05 2.65 18.48
C GLY A 283 -27.13 3.17 19.60
N ASP A 284 -26.32 2.26 20.19
CA ASP A 284 -25.38 2.57 21.29
C ASP A 284 -24.02 3.10 20.80
N ILE A 285 -23.86 3.34 19.50
CA ILE A 285 -22.58 3.82 18.92
C ILE A 285 -22.37 5.30 19.26
N GLU A 286 -21.20 5.63 19.80
CA GLU A 286 -20.83 7.02 20.06
C GLU A 286 -20.63 7.78 18.74
N VAL A 287 -21.41 8.85 18.53
CA VAL A 287 -21.27 9.71 17.33
C VAL A 287 -20.63 11.05 17.71
N CYS A 288 -19.44 11.29 17.18
CA CYS A 288 -18.76 12.59 17.26
C CYS A 288 -19.04 13.38 15.98
N ASN A 289 -19.83 14.43 16.07
CA ASN A 289 -20.28 15.21 14.93
C ASN A 289 -19.37 16.43 14.73
N TYR A 290 -18.76 16.53 13.54
CA TYR A 290 -17.88 17.63 13.14
C TYR A 290 -18.51 18.43 12.00
N LYS A 291 -18.35 19.73 12.05
CA LYS A 291 -18.80 20.60 10.97
C LYS A 291 -17.67 20.76 9.96
N PRO A 292 -17.97 20.70 8.64
CA PRO A 292 -16.99 21.10 7.65
C PRO A 292 -16.51 22.51 7.97
N SER A 293 -15.21 22.71 8.07
CA SER A 293 -14.64 24.03 8.30
C SER A 293 -15.11 24.93 7.16
N SER A 294 -16.09 25.78 7.43
CA SER A 294 -16.51 26.80 6.49
C SER A 294 -15.30 27.65 6.20
N PHE A 295 -14.93 27.78 4.93
CA PHE A 295 -13.93 28.72 4.46
C PHE A 295 -14.13 30.08 5.15
N LYS A 296 -13.36 30.38 6.18
CA LYS A 296 -13.10 31.76 6.52
C LYS A 296 -12.16 32.27 5.43
N ARG A 297 -12.73 32.81 4.37
CA ARG A 297 -11.97 33.71 3.50
C ARG A 297 -11.59 34.89 4.37
N GLY A 298 -10.32 34.92 4.81
CA GLY A 298 -9.71 36.13 5.31
C GLY A 298 -9.36 37.05 4.17
#